data_155d74abb1d38408e7e870153a3267b2
#
_entry.id   155d74abb1d38408e7e870153a3267b2
#
_cell.length_a   1.000
_cell.length_b   1.000
_cell.length_c   1.000
_cell.angle_alpha   90.00
_cell.angle_beta   90.00
_cell.angle_gamma   90.00
#
_symmetry.space_group_name_H-M   'P 1'
#
loop_
_entity.id
_entity.type
_entity.pdbx_description
1 polymer ?
#
loop_
_entity_poly.entity_id
_entity_poly.type
_entity_poly.pdbx_seq_one_letter_code
_entity_poly.pdbx_strand_id
1 'polypeptide(L)'
;MLRLTLDMDDVLANTHEKLVNIVLNDFSTILNKEDFEKKGLRELLHPKQLSRLHKIMDTPGFFADIEVKEGAIETVSKLSGYYNIFVATACMEFPTSFNDKFAWLRKHFPFIPWTNIVFCGYKSIIHSDYLIDDHVRNLHAFDGQGILFTAPHNLRETAYKRVSTWSDVSELFLHIV
;
A
#
# COMPACT_ATOMS: atom_id res chain seq x y z
N MET A 1 10.77 9.10 -20.12
CA MET A 1 9.62 8.33 -19.60
C MET A 1 9.32 8.88 -18.22
N LEU A 2 8.07 9.26 -17.93
CA LEU A 2 7.66 9.76 -16.63
C LEU A 2 7.78 8.67 -15.57
N ARG A 3 8.05 9.07 -14.34
CA ARG A 3 8.20 8.16 -13.20
C ARG A 3 6.88 8.03 -12.47
N LEU A 4 6.46 6.80 -12.22
CA LEU A 4 5.29 6.48 -11.40
C LEU A 4 5.75 5.64 -10.22
N THR A 5 5.62 6.19 -9.02
CA THR A 5 5.93 5.50 -7.78
C THR A 5 4.66 4.95 -7.14
N LEU A 6 4.72 3.72 -6.69
CA LEU A 6 3.63 2.99 -6.04
C LEU A 6 4.01 2.67 -4.60
N ASP A 7 3.12 2.89 -3.66
CA ASP A 7 3.24 2.25 -2.35
C ASP A 7 2.98 0.74 -2.45
N MET A 8 3.39 -0.01 -1.45
CA MET A 8 3.16 -1.46 -1.41
C MET A 8 1.92 -1.80 -0.58
N ASP A 9 1.91 -1.42 0.69
CA ASP A 9 0.84 -1.77 1.62
C ASP A 9 -0.46 -1.04 1.25
N ASP A 10 -1.56 -1.76 1.16
CA ASP A 10 -2.88 -1.28 0.76
C ASP A 10 -2.99 -0.60 -0.62
N VAL A 11 -1.90 -0.56 -1.39
CA VAL A 11 -1.89 -0.18 -2.81
C VAL A 11 -1.66 -1.39 -3.72
N LEU A 12 -0.57 -2.15 -3.52
CA LEU A 12 -0.26 -3.38 -4.24
C LEU A 12 -0.71 -4.64 -3.48
N ALA A 13 -0.58 -4.61 -2.16
CA ALA A 13 -0.84 -5.73 -1.25
C ALA A 13 -2.07 -5.46 -0.38
N ASN A 14 -2.86 -6.48 -0.08
CA ASN A 14 -4.06 -6.41 0.79
C ASN A 14 -3.67 -6.48 2.28
N THR A 15 -2.81 -5.56 2.73
CA THR A 15 -2.29 -5.56 4.11
C THR A 15 -3.39 -5.35 5.13
N HIS A 16 -4.28 -4.38 4.90
CA HIS A 16 -5.44 -4.11 5.76
C HIS A 16 -6.34 -5.34 5.91
N GLU A 17 -6.64 -6.03 4.82
CA GLU A 17 -7.50 -7.22 4.86
C GLU A 17 -6.88 -8.35 5.69
N LYS A 18 -5.57 -8.59 5.55
CA LYS A 18 -4.85 -9.55 6.41
C LYS A 18 -4.95 -9.18 7.88
N LEU A 19 -4.77 -7.90 8.21
CA LEU A 19 -4.88 -7.40 9.59
C LEU A 19 -6.30 -7.55 10.14
N VAL A 20 -7.32 -7.24 9.35
CA VAL A 20 -8.73 -7.43 9.72
C VAL A 20 -9.02 -8.91 10.02
N ASN A 21 -8.56 -9.82 9.17
CA ASN A 21 -8.75 -11.26 9.36
C ASN A 21 -8.10 -11.74 10.67
N ILE A 22 -6.91 -11.25 11.01
CA ILE A 22 -6.25 -11.55 12.29
C ILE A 22 -7.09 -11.01 13.47
N VAL A 23 -7.59 -9.79 13.38
CA VAL A 23 -8.41 -9.20 14.43
C VAL A 23 -9.69 -10.00 14.66
N LEU A 24 -10.39 -10.37 13.59
CA LEU A 24 -11.65 -11.12 13.68
C LEU A 24 -11.44 -12.54 14.20
N ASN A 25 -10.33 -13.19 13.88
CA ASN A 25 -10.06 -14.58 14.29
C ASN A 25 -9.41 -14.69 15.66
N ASP A 26 -8.45 -13.80 15.98
CA ASP A 26 -7.55 -14.00 17.12
C ASP A 26 -7.79 -13.03 18.28
N PHE A 27 -8.61 -11.99 18.07
CA PHE A 27 -8.91 -11.01 19.11
C PHE A 27 -10.35 -11.17 19.57
N SER A 28 -10.58 -11.07 20.88
CA SER A 28 -11.95 -10.95 21.40
C SER A 28 -12.50 -9.59 21.01
N THR A 29 -13.40 -9.55 20.03
CA THR A 29 -14.02 -8.34 19.51
C THR A 29 -15.49 -8.60 19.17
N ILE A 30 -16.31 -7.55 19.28
CA ILE A 30 -17.71 -7.52 18.80
C ILE A 30 -17.81 -6.94 17.40
N LEU A 31 -16.68 -6.47 16.82
CA LEU A 31 -16.62 -5.87 15.49
C LEU A 31 -16.80 -6.95 14.42
N ASN A 32 -17.35 -6.53 13.28
CA ASN A 32 -17.49 -7.36 12.10
C ASN A 32 -16.69 -6.76 10.90
N LYS A 33 -16.65 -7.45 9.77
CA LYS A 33 -15.88 -7.01 8.60
C LYS A 33 -16.32 -5.63 8.09
N GLU A 34 -17.63 -5.34 8.10
CA GLU A 34 -18.19 -4.08 7.63
C GLU A 34 -17.75 -2.86 8.44
N ASP A 35 -17.45 -3.04 9.74
CA ASP A 35 -16.93 -1.96 10.57
C ASP A 35 -15.56 -1.51 10.07
N PHE A 36 -14.71 -2.47 9.67
CA PHE A 36 -13.37 -2.22 9.16
C PHE A 36 -13.35 -1.66 7.73
N GLU A 37 -14.43 -1.83 6.96
CA GLU A 37 -14.59 -1.19 5.66
C GLU A 37 -14.92 0.31 5.78
N LYS A 38 -15.50 0.73 6.89
CA LYS A 38 -15.96 2.11 7.15
C LYS A 38 -14.95 2.94 7.93
N LYS A 39 -14.06 2.30 8.67
CA LYS A 39 -13.11 2.95 9.57
C LYS A 39 -11.78 2.21 9.59
N GLY A 40 -10.71 2.97 9.81
CA GLY A 40 -9.37 2.39 10.00
C GLY A 40 -9.24 1.64 11.33
N LEU A 41 -8.30 0.71 11.38
CA LEU A 41 -7.99 -0.09 12.58
C LEU A 41 -7.72 0.77 13.82
N ARG A 42 -7.06 1.93 13.64
CA ARG A 42 -6.74 2.86 14.76
C ARG A 42 -7.98 3.50 15.37
N GLU A 43 -9.08 3.61 14.62
CA GLU A 43 -10.34 4.17 15.11
C GLU A 43 -11.19 3.13 15.86
N LEU A 44 -11.02 1.85 15.52
CA LEU A 44 -11.86 0.76 16.00
C LEU A 44 -11.24 -0.01 17.17
N LEU A 45 -9.91 -0.13 17.19
CA LEU A 45 -9.22 -1.00 18.14
C LEU A 45 -8.73 -0.24 19.37
N HIS A 46 -8.83 -0.89 20.52
CA HIS A 46 -8.25 -0.38 21.76
C HIS A 46 -6.71 -0.39 21.69
N PRO A 47 -5.99 0.54 22.35
CA PRO A 47 -4.52 0.63 22.30
C PRO A 47 -3.79 -0.69 22.58
N LYS A 48 -4.29 -1.54 23.48
CA LYS A 48 -3.71 -2.86 23.75
C LYS A 48 -3.81 -3.83 22.56
N GLN A 49 -4.92 -3.75 21.81
CA GLN A 49 -5.12 -4.55 20.60
C GLN A 49 -4.21 -4.05 19.48
N LEU A 50 -4.09 -2.74 19.31
CA LEU A 50 -3.14 -2.13 18.35
C LEU A 50 -1.69 -2.53 18.67
N SER A 51 -1.29 -2.49 19.94
CA SER A 51 0.05 -2.93 20.36
C SER A 51 0.31 -4.41 20.08
N ARG A 52 -0.71 -5.27 20.28
CA ARG A 52 -0.62 -6.69 19.93
C ARG A 52 -0.49 -6.88 18.43
N LEU A 53 -1.28 -6.16 17.65
CA LEU A 53 -1.25 -6.22 16.19
C LEU A 53 0.12 -5.78 15.65
N HIS A 54 0.67 -4.69 16.20
CA HIS A 54 2.01 -4.22 15.86
C HIS A 54 3.10 -5.29 16.10
N LYS A 55 3.02 -6.02 17.23
CA LYS A 55 3.94 -7.13 17.50
C LYS A 55 3.79 -8.29 16.51
N ILE A 56 2.57 -8.57 16.06
CA ILE A 56 2.32 -9.58 15.03
C ILE A 56 2.94 -9.15 13.70
N MET A 57 2.78 -7.87 13.34
CA MET A 57 3.39 -7.31 12.12
C MET A 57 4.93 -7.35 12.14
N ASP A 58 5.53 -7.20 13.32
CA ASP A 58 7.00 -7.30 13.48
C ASP A 58 7.51 -8.75 13.55
N THR A 59 6.68 -9.73 13.26
CA THR A 59 7.11 -11.13 13.21
C THR A 59 7.63 -11.46 11.81
N PRO A 60 8.83 -12.09 11.68
CA PRO A 60 9.35 -12.55 10.39
C PRO A 60 8.32 -13.43 9.65
N GLY A 61 8.15 -13.19 8.35
CA GLY A 61 7.19 -13.90 7.52
C GLY A 61 5.80 -13.23 7.44
N PHE A 62 5.51 -12.25 8.29
CA PHE A 62 4.19 -11.57 8.26
C PHE A 62 3.87 -10.96 6.89
N PHE A 63 4.84 -10.33 6.24
CA PHE A 63 4.64 -9.67 4.94
C PHE A 63 4.87 -10.60 3.74
N ALA A 64 5.30 -11.84 3.96
CA ALA A 64 5.69 -12.75 2.88
C ALA A 64 4.52 -13.32 2.07
N ASP A 65 3.33 -13.44 2.68
CA ASP A 65 2.17 -14.14 2.13
C ASP A 65 0.93 -13.24 1.98
N ILE A 66 1.10 -11.92 2.03
CA ILE A 66 -0.01 -10.98 1.81
C ILE A 66 -0.52 -11.14 0.37
N GLU A 67 -1.82 -11.22 0.21
CA GLU A 67 -2.45 -11.30 -1.11
C GLU A 67 -2.24 -10.02 -1.92
N VAL A 68 -2.05 -10.19 -3.24
CA VAL A 68 -1.97 -9.05 -4.16
C VAL A 68 -3.36 -8.47 -4.39
N LYS A 69 -3.47 -7.15 -4.46
CA LYS A 69 -4.74 -6.50 -4.83
C LYS A 69 -5.15 -6.90 -6.24
N GLU A 70 -6.43 -7.16 -6.41
CA GLU A 70 -7.03 -7.55 -7.69
C GLU A 70 -6.68 -6.54 -8.79
N GLY A 71 -6.23 -7.04 -9.95
CA GLY A 71 -5.86 -6.24 -11.10
C GLY A 71 -4.50 -5.53 -11.01
N ALA A 72 -3.81 -5.55 -9.85
CA ALA A 72 -2.56 -4.84 -9.66
C ALA A 72 -1.44 -5.31 -10.59
N ILE A 73 -1.20 -6.63 -10.68
CA ILE A 73 -0.12 -7.19 -11.50
C ILE A 73 -0.30 -6.82 -12.97
N GLU A 74 -1.51 -7.01 -13.50
CA GLU A 74 -1.81 -6.76 -14.91
C GLU A 74 -1.70 -5.29 -15.26
N THR A 75 -2.24 -4.41 -14.41
CA THR A 75 -2.23 -2.96 -14.65
C THR A 75 -0.81 -2.41 -14.53
N VAL A 76 -0.05 -2.77 -13.50
CA VAL A 76 1.34 -2.31 -13.33
C VAL A 76 2.23 -2.83 -14.46
N SER A 77 2.01 -4.07 -14.90
CA SER A 77 2.71 -4.62 -16.06
C SER A 77 2.45 -3.82 -17.35
N LYS A 78 1.20 -3.43 -17.62
CA LYS A 78 0.87 -2.55 -18.75
C LYS A 78 1.50 -1.18 -18.61
N LEU A 79 1.38 -0.58 -17.42
CA LEU A 79 1.95 0.74 -17.12
C LEU A 79 3.47 0.78 -17.28
N SER A 80 4.17 -0.32 -17.03
CA SER A 80 5.63 -0.40 -17.20
C SER A 80 6.10 -0.19 -18.65
N GLY A 81 5.22 -0.32 -19.63
CA GLY A 81 5.49 0.03 -21.02
C GLY A 81 5.49 1.54 -21.31
N TYR A 82 4.87 2.34 -20.45
CA TYR A 82 4.66 3.79 -20.63
C TYR A 82 5.35 4.65 -19.55
N TYR A 83 5.54 4.10 -18.36
CA TYR A 83 6.11 4.77 -17.20
C TYR A 83 7.32 4.00 -16.66
N ASN A 84 8.27 4.72 -16.08
CA ASN A 84 9.31 4.11 -15.27
C ASN A 84 8.74 3.85 -13.88
N ILE A 85 8.39 2.59 -13.60
CA ILE A 85 7.73 2.18 -12.37
C ILE A 85 8.75 2.05 -11.24
N PHE A 86 8.43 2.67 -10.10
CA PHE A 86 9.12 2.51 -8.82
C PHE A 86 8.15 1.98 -7.76
N VAL A 87 8.67 1.26 -6.78
CA VAL A 87 7.94 0.92 -5.56
C VAL A 87 8.67 1.55 -4.39
N ALA A 88 7.95 2.34 -3.58
CA ALA A 88 8.49 2.94 -2.36
C ALA A 88 7.66 2.48 -1.17
N THR A 89 8.23 1.65 -0.30
CA THR A 89 7.53 1.10 0.87
C THR A 89 8.26 1.40 2.17
N ALA A 90 7.48 1.69 3.23
CA ALA A 90 7.99 1.97 4.56
C ALA A 90 8.29 0.66 5.30
N CYS A 91 9.58 0.31 5.40
CA CYS A 91 10.02 -0.88 6.15
C CYS A 91 10.65 -0.54 7.50
N MET A 92 10.97 0.74 7.77
CA MET A 92 11.71 1.12 8.97
C MET A 92 10.91 0.93 10.26
N GLU A 93 9.57 0.97 10.17
CA GLU A 93 8.69 0.69 11.30
C GLU A 93 8.72 -0.79 11.70
N PHE A 94 8.95 -1.69 10.72
CA PHE A 94 9.04 -3.14 10.90
C PHE A 94 10.29 -3.67 10.20
N PRO A 95 11.48 -3.62 10.83
CA PRO A 95 12.72 -4.04 10.19
C PRO A 95 12.73 -5.51 9.74
N THR A 96 11.97 -6.37 10.40
CA THR A 96 11.77 -7.78 9.99
C THR A 96 11.10 -7.93 8.63
N SER A 97 10.39 -6.89 8.16
CA SER A 97 9.65 -6.89 6.90
C SER A 97 10.52 -6.75 5.64
N PHE A 98 11.81 -6.34 5.75
CA PHE A 98 12.65 -6.07 4.57
C PHE A 98 12.73 -7.25 3.61
N ASN A 99 13.14 -8.41 4.13
CA ASN A 99 13.29 -9.62 3.31
C ASN A 99 11.94 -10.09 2.74
N ASP A 100 10.91 -10.06 3.56
CA ASP A 100 9.56 -10.48 3.18
C ASP A 100 9.03 -9.61 2.03
N LYS A 101 9.07 -8.29 2.18
CA LYS A 101 8.59 -7.34 1.17
C LYS A 101 9.41 -7.41 -0.12
N PHE A 102 10.74 -7.54 0.00
CA PHE A 102 11.59 -7.72 -1.17
C PHE A 102 11.25 -9.00 -1.93
N ALA A 103 11.17 -10.13 -1.23
CA ALA A 103 10.82 -11.42 -1.82
C ALA A 103 9.41 -11.39 -2.44
N TRP A 104 8.45 -10.78 -1.76
CA TRP A 104 7.09 -10.61 -2.25
C TRP A 104 7.04 -9.80 -3.56
N LEU A 105 7.74 -8.65 -3.62
CA LEU A 105 7.84 -7.84 -4.84
C LEU A 105 8.51 -8.61 -5.98
N ARG A 106 9.57 -9.36 -5.71
CA ARG A 106 10.25 -10.19 -6.70
C ARG A 106 9.36 -11.32 -7.24
N LYS A 107 8.50 -11.88 -6.39
CA LYS A 107 7.55 -12.93 -6.76
C LYS A 107 6.41 -12.41 -7.62
N HIS A 108 5.79 -11.30 -7.23
CA HIS A 108 4.53 -10.83 -7.84
C HIS A 108 4.74 -9.79 -8.94
N PHE A 109 5.83 -9.00 -8.87
CA PHE A 109 6.19 -7.94 -9.82
C PHE A 109 7.62 -8.12 -10.36
N PRO A 110 7.97 -9.30 -10.94
CA PRO A 110 9.34 -9.61 -11.38
C PRO A 110 9.84 -8.69 -12.50
N PHE A 111 8.94 -8.02 -13.21
CA PHE A 111 9.24 -7.06 -14.27
C PHE A 111 9.69 -5.69 -13.73
N ILE A 112 9.50 -5.38 -12.45
CA ILE A 112 10.06 -4.18 -11.82
C ILE A 112 11.52 -4.47 -11.45
N PRO A 113 12.51 -3.71 -11.99
CA PRO A 113 13.91 -3.91 -11.63
C PRO A 113 14.14 -3.69 -10.13
N TRP A 114 15.04 -4.45 -9.53
CA TRP A 114 15.39 -4.28 -8.10
C TRP A 114 15.90 -2.85 -7.80
N THR A 115 16.53 -2.19 -8.78
CA THR A 115 17.00 -0.80 -8.69
C THR A 115 15.86 0.22 -8.54
N ASN A 116 14.64 -0.17 -8.84
CA ASN A 116 13.44 0.66 -8.72
C ASN A 116 12.63 0.37 -7.44
N ILE A 117 13.16 -0.47 -6.54
CA ILE A 117 12.57 -0.76 -5.23
C ILE A 117 13.26 0.10 -4.18
N VAL A 118 12.50 0.93 -3.48
CA VAL A 118 12.99 1.86 -2.45
C VAL A 118 12.37 1.50 -1.11
N PHE A 119 13.22 1.16 -0.14
CA PHE A 119 12.83 1.00 1.26
C PHE A 119 13.15 2.30 2.00
N CYS A 120 12.13 3.00 2.48
CA CYS A 120 12.29 4.29 3.14
C CYS A 120 11.34 4.42 4.33
N GLY A 121 11.65 5.34 5.24
CA GLY A 121 10.75 5.69 6.34
C GLY A 121 9.84 6.86 6.00
N TYR A 122 10.33 7.82 5.21
CA TYR A 122 9.59 9.03 4.82
C TYR A 122 9.72 9.29 3.32
N LYS A 123 8.60 9.44 2.63
CA LYS A 123 8.56 9.48 1.16
C LYS A 123 8.83 10.85 0.54
N SER A 124 9.07 11.90 1.33
CA SER A 124 9.47 13.23 0.81
C SER A 124 10.76 13.23 -0.01
N ILE A 125 11.59 12.21 0.15
CA ILE A 125 12.84 12.05 -0.61
C ILE A 125 12.62 11.44 -2.01
N ILE A 126 11.40 11.01 -2.32
CA ILE A 126 11.09 10.37 -3.60
C ILE A 126 10.91 11.44 -4.67
N HIS A 127 11.74 11.39 -5.71
CA HIS A 127 11.63 12.24 -6.89
C HIS A 127 10.94 11.48 -8.01
N SER A 128 9.65 11.69 -8.18
CA SER A 128 8.82 11.03 -9.19
C SER A 128 7.77 12.02 -9.70
N ASP A 129 7.22 11.77 -10.90
CA ASP A 129 6.15 12.63 -11.44
C ASP A 129 4.82 12.34 -10.76
N TYR A 130 4.59 11.07 -10.42
CA TYR A 130 3.37 10.58 -9.76
C TYR A 130 3.70 9.68 -8.57
N LEU A 131 2.88 9.77 -7.53
CA LEU A 131 2.88 8.85 -6.38
C LEU A 131 1.46 8.36 -6.14
N ILE A 132 1.24 7.04 -6.17
CA ILE A 132 0.01 6.41 -5.69
C ILE A 132 0.27 5.85 -4.30
N ASP A 133 -0.50 6.33 -3.31
CA ASP A 133 -0.31 5.99 -1.88
C ASP A 133 -1.66 6.06 -1.16
N ASP A 134 -1.87 5.24 -0.16
CA ASP A 134 -3.08 5.26 0.67
C ASP A 134 -2.97 6.22 1.86
N HIS A 135 -1.75 6.67 2.19
CA HIS A 135 -1.50 7.59 3.29
C HIS A 135 -1.32 9.05 2.83
N VAL A 136 -2.26 9.91 3.20
CA VAL A 136 -2.26 11.36 2.91
C VAL A 136 -0.96 12.05 3.35
N ARG A 137 -0.36 11.63 4.48
CA ARG A 137 0.92 12.19 4.95
C ARG A 137 2.06 12.06 3.93
N ASN A 138 2.05 10.97 3.15
CA ASN A 138 3.06 10.71 2.12
C ASN A 138 2.80 11.61 0.91
N LEU A 139 1.53 11.76 0.51
CA LEU A 139 1.13 12.62 -0.60
C LEU A 139 1.36 14.10 -0.28
N HIS A 140 1.13 14.52 0.96
CA HIS A 140 1.35 15.91 1.38
C HIS A 140 2.83 16.32 1.33
N ALA A 141 3.72 15.38 1.59
CA ALA A 141 5.17 15.61 1.59
C ALA A 141 5.83 15.37 0.22
N PHE A 142 5.05 15.00 -0.80
CA PHE A 142 5.54 14.66 -2.13
C PHE A 142 5.45 15.86 -3.08
N ASP A 143 6.52 16.14 -3.80
CA ASP A 143 6.61 17.31 -4.70
C ASP A 143 5.91 17.12 -6.06
N GLY A 144 5.62 15.87 -6.45
CA GLY A 144 4.91 15.55 -7.69
C GLY A 144 3.39 15.48 -7.53
N GLN A 145 2.71 14.85 -8.48
CA GLN A 145 1.26 14.64 -8.40
C GLN A 145 0.92 13.42 -7.53
N GLY A 146 0.39 13.66 -6.34
CA GLY A 146 -0.12 12.63 -5.45
C GLY A 146 -1.52 12.14 -5.86
N ILE A 147 -1.71 10.83 -5.83
CA ILE A 147 -2.98 10.15 -6.10
C ILE A 147 -3.29 9.24 -4.92
N LEU A 148 -4.45 9.46 -4.30
CA LEU A 148 -4.87 8.73 -3.12
C LEU A 148 -5.53 7.41 -3.51
N PHE A 149 -4.95 6.30 -3.10
CA PHE A 149 -5.60 5.00 -3.19
C PHE A 149 -6.57 4.82 -2.02
N THR A 150 -7.82 4.47 -2.30
CA THR A 150 -8.86 4.36 -1.28
C THR A 150 -8.54 3.25 -0.29
N ALA A 151 -8.55 3.60 0.99
CA ALA A 151 -8.44 2.69 2.13
C ALA A 151 -9.37 3.16 3.26
N PRO A 152 -9.80 2.29 4.19
CA PRO A 152 -10.76 2.66 5.24
C PRO A 152 -10.34 3.84 6.12
N HIS A 153 -9.04 4.02 6.33
CA HIS A 153 -8.51 5.11 7.15
C HIS A 153 -8.48 6.48 6.43
N ASN A 154 -8.71 6.52 5.11
CA ASN A 154 -8.64 7.75 4.32
C ASN A 154 -9.96 8.17 3.66
N LEU A 155 -11.08 7.51 3.96
CA LEU A 155 -12.37 7.75 3.31
C LEU A 155 -12.86 9.21 3.38
N ARG A 156 -12.47 9.95 4.43
CA ARG A 156 -12.88 11.34 4.64
C ARG A 156 -12.03 12.36 3.90
N GLU A 157 -10.92 11.93 3.31
CA GLU A 157 -10.01 12.81 2.59
C GLU A 157 -10.54 13.17 1.20
N THR A 158 -10.51 14.45 0.87
CA THR A 158 -11.04 14.98 -0.39
C THR A 158 -10.05 15.84 -1.16
N ALA A 159 -8.86 16.08 -0.60
CA ALA A 159 -7.87 16.99 -1.17
C ALA A 159 -7.11 16.43 -2.37
N TYR A 160 -7.16 15.12 -2.60
CA TYR A 160 -6.37 14.45 -3.64
C TYR A 160 -7.26 13.80 -4.68
N LYS A 161 -6.74 13.70 -5.92
CA LYS A 161 -7.32 12.81 -6.93
C LYS A 161 -7.31 11.39 -6.38
N ARG A 162 -8.45 10.70 -6.47
CA ARG A 162 -8.67 9.41 -5.82
C ARG A 162 -8.87 8.31 -6.85
N VAL A 163 -8.35 7.13 -6.53
CA VAL A 163 -8.63 5.85 -7.20
C VAL A 163 -9.01 4.82 -6.14
N SER A 164 -9.90 3.90 -6.47
CA SER A 164 -10.36 2.86 -5.52
C SER A 164 -9.98 1.46 -5.97
N THR A 165 -9.71 1.28 -7.25
CA THR A 165 -9.37 0.02 -7.87
C THR A 165 -8.21 0.19 -8.83
N TRP A 166 -7.60 -0.92 -9.23
CA TRP A 166 -6.58 -0.92 -10.28
C TRP A 166 -7.18 -0.69 -11.68
N SER A 167 -8.51 -0.87 -11.85
CA SER A 167 -9.22 -0.40 -13.04
C SER A 167 -9.21 1.12 -13.14
N ASP A 168 -9.49 1.82 -12.02
CA ASP A 168 -9.45 3.29 -11.99
C ASP A 168 -8.03 3.81 -12.30
N VAL A 169 -7.00 3.12 -11.78
CA VAL A 169 -5.60 3.43 -12.11
C VAL A 169 -5.34 3.26 -13.62
N SER A 170 -5.83 2.16 -14.20
CA SER A 170 -5.71 1.90 -15.64
C SER A 170 -6.36 3.01 -16.45
N GLU A 171 -7.58 3.40 -16.12
CA GLU A 171 -8.29 4.50 -16.79
C GLU A 171 -7.51 5.81 -16.66
N LEU A 172 -7.03 6.12 -15.46
CA LEU A 172 -6.32 7.36 -15.22
C LEU A 172 -5.02 7.49 -15.99
N PHE A 173 -4.26 6.41 -16.14
CA PHE A 173 -2.89 6.47 -16.67
C PHE A 173 -2.75 5.96 -18.11
N LEU A 174 -3.61 5.06 -18.59
CA LEU A 174 -3.53 4.49 -19.93
C LEU A 174 -4.38 5.23 -20.96
N HIS A 175 -5.34 6.07 -20.55
CA HIS A 175 -6.09 6.93 -21.46
C HIS A 175 -5.43 8.30 -21.73
N ILE A 176 -4.30 8.59 -21.09
CA ILE A 176 -3.55 9.83 -21.25
C ILE A 176 -2.43 9.66 -22.34
N VAL A 177 -2.25 8.46 -22.86
CA VAL A 177 -1.20 8.11 -23.85
C VAL A 177 -1.76 7.98 -25.24
#